data_db962fca9476abaf93ee82e108ec840b
#
_entry.id   db962fca9476abaf93ee82e108ec840b
#
_cell.length_a   1.000
_cell.length_b   1.000
_cell.length_c   1.000
_cell.angle_alpha   90.00
_cell.angle_beta   90.00
_cell.angle_gamma   90.00
#
_symmetry.space_group_name_H-M   'P 1'
#
loop_
_entity.id
_entity.type
_entity.pdbx_description
1 polymer ?
#
loop_
_entity_poly.entity_id
_entity_poly.type
_entity_poly.pdbx_seq_one_letter_code
_entity_poly.pdbx_strand_id
1 'polypeptide(L)'
;MSSVATTETKPAPAIEKIKVKVDGREIEVPKTMPDPISGKPIPTTMIQACTLARTDVPHYCYHPKLPVVGNCRMCLVEFGTPALGPDRKPVLNPDGTLKIAKSPRPAIACATPISPGMEIYTNTPGVKQMREGVLEFLLINHPLDCPICDQAGECKLQEYSVDYGQSASRFVEPKVHKPKAVDLGPRIVLDDERCILCTRCIRFTKDIVGDDALGIVHRGSYSTLTGYKPFDNNYTLNTVDICPVGALTSKDFRFQMRVWFLKETKSVCTSCATGCNVVIGSREEKVYRYEPRQNDAVNSCWMCDTGRLNYKWIGREDRLKDVRARGQKTTWTAALNEIGGILKKAPQGSVAIVASARQTNEELWLLSKLKSKLGAISDSIPRVGEGDILLVSADKNPNGNGARLTGICFTEMGMNLPQIADGIRNGSIKTLIVFGEDVTKHGIGVDLLGKLETLIVSDILPNAATKLAHYVLPGCAHAEKRGTFTNVKGRVQKFMKAVEAPGDARPEWEFLHDLVHNVTGRNGFVTIEGLFNEMAKDVPAFNSLTWASLGDAGVTVQI
;
A
#
# COMPACT_ATOMS: atom_id res chain seq x y z
N MET A 1 19.38 21.77 38.91
CA MET A 1 20.38 21.26 37.96
C MET A 1 20.25 19.74 37.92
N SER A 2 19.54 19.23 36.97
CA SER A 2 19.35 17.77 36.80
C SER A 2 19.92 17.42 35.45
N SER A 3 20.99 16.62 35.43
CA SER A 3 21.73 16.20 34.25
C SER A 3 20.89 15.23 33.44
N VAL A 4 20.55 15.63 32.21
CA VAL A 4 19.98 14.75 31.19
C VAL A 4 21.09 13.85 30.70
N ALA A 5 20.99 12.55 31.02
CA ALA A 5 21.87 11.54 30.51
C ALA A 5 21.53 11.30 29.01
N THR A 6 22.44 11.70 28.15
CA THR A 6 22.44 11.33 26.72
C THR A 6 22.71 9.84 26.62
N THR A 7 21.70 9.04 26.31
CA THR A 7 21.85 7.64 25.91
C THR A 7 22.50 7.60 24.52
N GLU A 8 23.80 7.37 24.49
CA GLU A 8 24.50 6.99 23.26
C GLU A 8 23.89 5.70 22.71
N THR A 9 23.23 5.78 21.57
CA THR A 9 22.80 4.63 20.80
C THR A 9 24.05 3.89 20.30
N LYS A 10 24.36 2.74 20.90
CA LYS A 10 25.41 1.85 20.39
C LYS A 10 25.15 1.60 18.89
N PRO A 11 26.17 1.74 18.03
CA PRO A 11 26.05 1.39 16.63
C PRO A 11 25.61 -0.07 16.51
N ALA A 12 24.63 -0.34 15.64
CA ALA A 12 24.18 -1.69 15.37
C ALA A 12 25.40 -2.58 15.01
N PRO A 13 25.53 -3.81 15.56
CA PRO A 13 26.67 -4.67 15.28
C PRO A 13 26.80 -4.87 13.78
N ALA A 14 28.02 -4.74 13.24
CA ALA A 14 28.31 -4.94 11.85
C ALA A 14 27.85 -6.34 11.43
N ILE A 15 26.96 -6.41 10.41
CA ILE A 15 26.45 -7.69 9.92
C ILE A 15 27.60 -8.45 9.27
N GLU A 16 27.94 -9.63 9.84
CA GLU A 16 28.95 -10.52 9.27
C GLU A 16 28.53 -10.95 7.87
N LYS A 17 29.41 -10.73 6.87
CA LYS A 17 29.16 -11.12 5.49
C LYS A 17 30.03 -12.32 5.13
N ILE A 18 29.53 -13.16 4.24
CA ILE A 18 30.24 -14.31 3.69
C ILE A 18 30.21 -14.26 2.16
N LYS A 19 31.24 -14.82 1.53
CA LYS A 19 31.33 -14.96 0.07
C LYS A 19 30.73 -16.29 -0.36
N VAL A 20 29.88 -16.25 -1.36
CA VAL A 20 29.30 -17.41 -2.04
C VAL A 20 29.31 -17.17 -3.55
N LYS A 21 29.20 -18.23 -4.33
CA LYS A 21 28.99 -18.09 -5.79
C LYS A 21 27.60 -18.58 -6.19
N VAL A 22 26.94 -17.87 -7.07
CA VAL A 22 25.69 -18.24 -7.70
C VAL A 22 25.90 -18.28 -9.21
N ASP A 23 25.77 -19.45 -9.81
CA ASP A 23 26.04 -19.72 -11.24
C ASP A 23 27.37 -19.13 -11.72
N GLY A 24 28.45 -19.34 -10.93
CA GLY A 24 29.80 -18.87 -11.21
C GLY A 24 30.07 -17.41 -10.80
N ARG A 25 29.07 -16.62 -10.43
CA ARG A 25 29.21 -15.22 -10.01
C ARG A 25 29.44 -15.14 -8.49
N GLU A 26 30.59 -14.60 -8.07
CA GLU A 26 30.88 -14.35 -6.66
C GLU A 26 30.10 -13.14 -6.13
N ILE A 27 29.49 -13.30 -4.95
CA ILE A 27 28.78 -12.23 -4.24
C ILE A 27 29.10 -12.28 -2.74
N GLU A 28 29.05 -11.13 -2.10
CA GLU A 28 29.04 -11.02 -0.63
C GLU A 28 27.59 -10.88 -0.14
N VAL A 29 27.22 -11.75 0.80
CA VAL A 29 25.89 -11.78 1.38
C VAL A 29 25.95 -11.78 2.91
N PRO A 30 24.96 -11.20 3.59
CA PRO A 30 24.84 -11.34 5.05
C PRO A 30 24.82 -12.81 5.46
N LYS A 31 25.56 -13.17 6.49
CA LYS A 31 25.52 -14.54 7.06
C LYS A 31 24.18 -14.87 7.69
N THR A 32 23.52 -13.86 8.24
CA THR A 32 22.18 -13.97 8.83
C THR A 32 21.26 -12.88 8.30
N MET A 33 19.97 -13.19 8.24
CA MET A 33 18.90 -12.26 7.90
C MET A 33 17.83 -12.30 9.00
N PRO A 34 17.02 -11.25 9.16
CA PRO A 34 15.95 -11.25 10.15
C PRO A 34 14.88 -12.31 9.79
N ASP A 35 14.48 -13.08 10.78
CA ASP A 35 13.30 -13.95 10.67
C ASP A 35 12.05 -13.09 10.45
N PRO A 36 11.19 -13.45 9.50
CA PRO A 36 10.04 -12.62 9.11
C PRO A 36 8.99 -12.44 10.21
N ILE A 37 8.98 -13.31 11.23
CA ILE A 37 8.01 -13.25 12.33
C ILE A 37 8.64 -12.63 13.57
N SER A 38 9.75 -13.21 14.04
CA SER A 38 10.36 -12.81 15.31
C SER A 38 11.36 -11.65 15.18
N GLY A 39 11.78 -11.32 13.96
CA GLY A 39 12.85 -10.35 13.70
C GLY A 39 14.25 -10.81 14.15
N LYS A 40 14.37 -11.98 14.77
CA LYS A 40 15.66 -12.51 15.24
C LYS A 40 16.55 -12.94 14.07
N PRO A 41 17.88 -12.83 14.18
CA PRO A 41 18.77 -13.25 13.12
C PRO A 41 18.70 -14.78 12.93
N ILE A 42 18.42 -15.20 11.70
CA ILE A 42 18.46 -16.60 11.24
C ILE A 42 19.48 -16.74 10.12
N PRO A 43 20.07 -17.92 9.90
CA PRO A 43 21.01 -18.14 8.81
C PRO A 43 20.40 -17.78 7.45
N THR A 44 21.13 -17.05 6.63
CA THR A 44 20.73 -16.73 5.25
C THR A 44 20.60 -18.02 4.44
N THR A 45 19.51 -18.16 3.69
CA THR A 45 19.26 -19.34 2.86
C THR A 45 19.77 -19.16 1.44
N MET A 46 19.93 -20.28 0.71
CA MET A 46 20.36 -20.25 -0.70
C MET A 46 19.43 -19.38 -1.57
N ILE A 47 18.09 -19.44 -1.37
CA ILE A 47 17.15 -18.63 -2.16
C ILE A 47 17.34 -17.13 -1.91
N GLN A 48 17.64 -16.74 -0.66
CA GLN A 48 17.92 -15.34 -0.32
C GLN A 48 19.24 -14.88 -0.95
N ALA A 49 20.27 -15.73 -0.95
CA ALA A 49 21.54 -15.44 -1.65
C ALA A 49 21.32 -15.29 -3.16
N CYS A 50 20.52 -16.18 -3.78
CA CYS A 50 20.18 -16.08 -5.20
C CYS A 50 19.43 -14.77 -5.50
N THR A 51 18.48 -14.36 -4.64
CA THR A 51 17.76 -13.10 -4.78
C THR A 51 18.71 -11.89 -4.74
N LEU A 52 19.68 -11.89 -3.80
CA LEU A 52 20.70 -10.85 -3.71
C LEU A 52 21.63 -10.85 -4.95
N ALA A 53 21.88 -12.03 -5.54
CA ALA A 53 22.60 -12.17 -6.81
C ALA A 53 21.77 -11.73 -8.04
N ARG A 54 20.50 -11.36 -7.87
CA ARG A 54 19.51 -11.12 -8.95
C ARG A 54 19.29 -12.34 -9.84
N THR A 55 19.39 -13.53 -9.27
CA THR A 55 19.09 -14.80 -9.92
C THR A 55 17.76 -15.29 -9.37
N ASP A 56 16.74 -15.42 -10.23
CA ASP A 56 15.46 -15.95 -9.82
C ASP A 56 15.49 -17.47 -9.65
N VAL A 57 14.95 -17.95 -8.54
CA VAL A 57 14.75 -19.37 -8.26
C VAL A 57 13.26 -19.61 -8.11
N PRO A 58 12.62 -20.38 -9.03
CA PRO A 58 11.18 -20.57 -9.01
C PRO A 58 10.73 -21.27 -7.72
N HIS A 59 9.59 -20.81 -7.18
CA HIS A 59 9.05 -21.32 -5.91
C HIS A 59 7.57 -21.04 -5.75
N TYR A 60 6.84 -21.91 -5.02
CA TYR A 60 5.44 -21.72 -4.71
C TYR A 60 5.21 -21.54 -3.20
N CYS A 61 5.71 -22.46 -2.36
CA CYS A 61 5.42 -22.39 -0.93
C CYS A 61 6.23 -21.33 -0.18
N TYR A 62 7.43 -21.00 -0.65
CA TYR A 62 8.25 -19.94 -0.06
C TYR A 62 7.62 -18.55 -0.29
N HIS A 63 7.65 -17.75 0.77
CA HIS A 63 7.32 -16.32 0.72
C HIS A 63 8.25 -15.60 1.71
N PRO A 64 8.88 -14.48 1.34
CA PRO A 64 9.91 -13.84 2.18
C PRO A 64 9.40 -13.32 3.52
N LYS A 65 8.08 -13.19 3.69
CA LYS A 65 7.42 -12.72 4.92
C LYS A 65 6.65 -13.82 5.65
N LEU A 66 6.87 -15.09 5.33
CA LEU A 66 6.25 -16.24 6.00
C LEU A 66 7.29 -17.27 6.43
N PRO A 67 7.04 -18.05 7.48
CA PRO A 67 7.92 -19.15 7.87
C PRO A 67 8.14 -20.12 6.71
N VAL A 68 9.33 -20.69 6.61
CA VAL A 68 9.68 -21.65 5.57
C VAL A 68 9.05 -23.02 5.87
N VAL A 69 8.45 -23.67 4.85
CA VAL A 69 7.87 -25.02 4.97
C VAL A 69 8.54 -26.05 4.05
N GLY A 70 9.10 -25.63 2.90
CA GLY A 70 9.87 -26.48 1.98
C GLY A 70 9.11 -27.61 1.30
N ASN A 71 7.76 -27.52 1.16
CA ASN A 71 6.92 -28.62 0.67
C ASN A 71 6.74 -28.68 -0.86
N CYS A 72 6.82 -27.56 -1.60
CA CYS A 72 6.55 -27.55 -3.05
C CYS A 72 7.69 -28.11 -3.91
N ARG A 73 8.92 -28.13 -3.41
CA ARG A 73 10.14 -28.62 -4.08
C ARG A 73 10.53 -27.87 -5.37
N MET A 74 9.81 -26.82 -5.77
CA MET A 74 10.11 -26.07 -7.00
C MET A 74 11.47 -25.34 -6.93
N CYS A 75 11.94 -24.99 -5.74
CA CYS A 75 13.20 -24.28 -5.53
C CYS A 75 14.43 -25.22 -5.40
N LEU A 76 14.39 -26.42 -5.96
CA LEU A 76 15.54 -27.33 -5.98
C LEU A 76 16.68 -26.73 -6.80
N VAL A 77 17.90 -26.82 -6.24
CA VAL A 77 19.16 -26.41 -6.84
C VAL A 77 20.26 -27.44 -6.56
N GLU A 78 21.26 -27.49 -7.41
CA GLU A 78 22.51 -28.18 -7.11
C GLU A 78 23.45 -27.24 -6.36
N PHE A 79 24.34 -27.75 -5.55
CA PHE A 79 25.32 -26.94 -4.84
C PHE A 79 26.60 -27.72 -4.56
N GLY A 80 27.65 -27.00 -4.21
CA GLY A 80 28.90 -27.54 -3.72
C GLY A 80 29.45 -26.70 -2.58
N THR A 81 30.25 -27.33 -1.75
CA THR A 81 30.96 -26.67 -0.64
C THR A 81 32.47 -26.88 -0.78
N PRO A 82 33.31 -26.02 -0.18
CA PRO A 82 34.73 -26.28 -0.15
C PRO A 82 35.05 -27.67 0.39
N ALA A 83 35.83 -28.43 -0.38
CA ALA A 83 36.32 -29.73 0.07
C ALA A 83 37.23 -29.52 1.30
N LEU A 84 37.07 -30.34 2.32
CA LEU A 84 37.91 -30.28 3.52
C LEU A 84 38.94 -31.40 3.50
N GLY A 85 40.17 -31.04 3.81
CA GLY A 85 41.24 -32.00 4.05
C GLY A 85 41.11 -32.72 5.42
N PRO A 86 42.03 -33.67 5.74
CA PRO A 86 42.05 -34.36 7.01
C PRO A 86 42.17 -33.44 8.24
N ASP A 87 42.79 -32.27 8.05
CA ASP A 87 42.94 -31.21 9.06
C ASP A 87 41.72 -30.27 9.15
N ARG A 88 40.64 -30.59 8.44
CA ARG A 88 39.41 -29.79 8.32
C ARG A 88 39.61 -28.39 7.68
N LYS A 89 40.74 -28.15 7.01
CA LYS A 89 40.96 -26.94 6.24
C LYS A 89 40.49 -27.11 4.81
N PRO A 90 40.05 -26.00 4.15
CA PRO A 90 39.68 -26.05 2.74
C PRO A 90 40.86 -26.50 1.87
N VAL A 91 40.60 -27.43 0.97
CA VAL A 91 41.58 -27.86 -0.05
C VAL A 91 41.58 -26.86 -1.19
N LEU A 92 42.78 -26.49 -1.64
CA LEU A 92 42.97 -25.59 -2.80
C LEU A 92 43.31 -26.43 -4.04
N ASN A 93 42.88 -25.92 -5.19
CA ASN A 93 43.32 -26.36 -6.50
C ASN A 93 44.76 -25.85 -6.77
N PRO A 94 45.47 -26.36 -7.79
CA PRO A 94 46.83 -25.87 -8.18
C PRO A 94 46.89 -24.39 -8.51
N ASP A 95 45.76 -23.78 -8.92
CA ASP A 95 45.63 -22.34 -9.24
C ASP A 95 45.33 -21.47 -8.01
N GLY A 96 45.30 -22.07 -6.79
CA GLY A 96 44.98 -21.37 -5.55
C GLY A 96 43.50 -21.15 -5.29
N THR A 97 42.59 -21.61 -6.15
CA THR A 97 41.14 -21.54 -5.92
C THR A 97 40.67 -22.64 -4.99
N LEU A 98 39.50 -22.45 -4.33
CA LEU A 98 38.88 -23.47 -3.50
C LEU A 98 38.47 -24.69 -4.36
N LYS A 99 38.88 -25.89 -3.94
CA LYS A 99 38.34 -27.12 -4.52
C LYS A 99 36.93 -27.34 -4.01
N ILE A 100 35.95 -27.33 -4.92
CA ILE A 100 34.55 -27.50 -4.56
C ILE A 100 34.12 -28.98 -4.68
N ALA A 101 33.60 -29.52 -3.61
CA ALA A 101 32.96 -30.82 -3.57
C ALA A 101 31.46 -30.62 -3.85
N LYS A 102 31.00 -31.06 -5.02
CA LYS A 102 29.56 -31.03 -5.36
C LYS A 102 28.80 -32.01 -4.49
N SER A 103 27.66 -31.54 -3.97
CA SER A 103 26.72 -32.41 -3.25
C SER A 103 26.11 -33.44 -4.22
N PRO A 104 26.03 -34.74 -3.84
CA PRO A 104 25.38 -35.75 -4.66
C PRO A 104 23.85 -35.63 -4.66
N ARG A 105 23.30 -34.83 -3.76
CA ARG A 105 21.86 -34.59 -3.64
C ARG A 105 21.56 -33.11 -3.81
N PRO A 106 20.49 -32.77 -4.57
CA PRO A 106 20.02 -31.39 -4.66
C PRO A 106 19.47 -30.89 -3.31
N ALA A 107 19.43 -29.58 -3.14
CA ALA A 107 18.89 -28.93 -1.96
C ALA A 107 17.66 -28.07 -2.30
N ILE A 108 16.77 -27.91 -1.31
CA ILE A 108 15.70 -26.91 -1.37
C ILE A 108 16.27 -25.55 -0.99
N ALA A 109 16.41 -24.67 -1.96
CA ALA A 109 17.08 -23.37 -1.75
C ALA A 109 16.42 -22.51 -0.68
N CYS A 110 15.10 -22.64 -0.47
CA CYS A 110 14.36 -21.84 0.51
C CYS A 110 14.65 -22.20 1.99
N ALA A 111 15.16 -23.42 2.26
CA ALA A 111 15.39 -23.90 3.62
C ALA A 111 16.86 -24.25 3.92
N THR A 112 17.71 -24.27 2.90
CA THR A 112 19.11 -24.65 3.08
C THR A 112 19.97 -23.41 3.36
N PRO A 113 20.63 -23.32 4.53
CA PRO A 113 21.54 -22.24 4.85
C PRO A 113 22.77 -22.22 3.94
N ILE A 114 23.28 -21.02 3.69
CA ILE A 114 24.57 -20.84 2.99
C ILE A 114 25.75 -21.00 3.94
N SER A 115 26.91 -21.35 3.37
CA SER A 115 28.19 -21.40 4.08
C SER A 115 29.29 -20.69 3.29
N PRO A 116 30.40 -20.24 3.93
CA PRO A 116 31.49 -19.57 3.23
C PRO A 116 32.05 -20.42 2.09
N GLY A 117 32.24 -19.82 0.92
CA GLY A 117 32.77 -20.49 -0.27
C GLY A 117 31.81 -21.46 -0.96
N MET A 118 30.54 -21.54 -0.54
CA MET A 118 29.52 -22.37 -1.20
C MET A 118 29.28 -21.88 -2.63
N GLU A 119 29.12 -22.83 -3.55
CA GLU A 119 28.68 -22.57 -4.93
C GLU A 119 27.28 -23.15 -5.15
N ILE A 120 26.36 -22.33 -5.67
CA ILE A 120 24.96 -22.67 -5.95
C ILE A 120 24.78 -22.66 -7.47
N TYR A 121 24.18 -23.73 -8.00
CA TYR A 121 23.94 -23.92 -9.42
C TYR A 121 22.43 -23.98 -9.67
N THR A 122 21.89 -22.97 -10.33
CA THR A 122 20.43 -22.82 -10.51
C THR A 122 19.94 -23.25 -11.89
N ASN A 123 20.85 -23.52 -12.85
CA ASN A 123 20.50 -23.73 -14.25
C ASN A 123 21.24 -24.91 -14.90
N THR A 124 21.52 -25.96 -14.14
CA THR A 124 22.09 -27.20 -14.70
C THR A 124 21.03 -28.07 -15.38
N PRO A 125 21.43 -29.01 -16.28
CA PRO A 125 20.49 -29.99 -16.83
C PRO A 125 19.70 -30.77 -15.76
N GLY A 126 20.37 -31.15 -14.64
CA GLY A 126 19.72 -31.84 -13.53
C GLY A 126 18.68 -30.97 -12.82
N VAL A 127 18.98 -29.69 -12.60
CA VAL A 127 18.01 -28.73 -12.03
C VAL A 127 16.80 -28.53 -12.95
N LYS A 128 17.01 -28.44 -14.27
CA LYS A 128 15.91 -28.31 -15.23
C LYS A 128 14.98 -29.54 -15.17
N GLN A 129 15.55 -30.73 -15.25
CA GLN A 129 14.78 -31.98 -15.17
C GLN A 129 13.98 -32.10 -13.87
N MET A 130 14.56 -31.67 -12.73
CA MET A 130 13.86 -31.69 -11.44
C MET A 130 12.65 -30.73 -11.46
N ARG A 131 12.79 -29.53 -12.02
CA ARG A 131 11.70 -28.54 -12.12
C ARG A 131 10.59 -29.02 -13.05
N GLU A 132 10.94 -29.60 -14.19
CA GLU A 132 9.99 -30.25 -15.11
C GLU A 132 9.16 -31.32 -14.38
N GLY A 133 9.82 -32.20 -13.62
CA GLY A 133 9.13 -33.23 -12.85
C GLY A 133 8.22 -32.66 -11.76
N VAL A 134 8.65 -31.61 -11.03
CA VAL A 134 7.79 -30.94 -10.04
C VAL A 134 6.56 -30.30 -10.69
N LEU A 135 6.73 -29.64 -11.82
CA LEU A 135 5.60 -29.06 -12.57
C LEU A 135 4.65 -30.14 -13.09
N GLU A 136 5.18 -31.24 -13.61
CA GLU A 136 4.38 -32.37 -14.04
C GLU A 136 3.49 -32.89 -12.88
N PHE A 137 4.05 -33.09 -11.68
CA PHE A 137 3.27 -33.48 -10.50
C PHE A 137 2.19 -32.45 -10.12
N LEU A 138 2.48 -31.16 -10.20
CA LEU A 138 1.50 -30.11 -9.89
C LEU A 138 0.38 -30.04 -10.94
N LEU A 139 0.67 -30.38 -12.21
CA LEU A 139 -0.27 -30.29 -13.32
C LEU A 139 -1.13 -31.56 -13.51
N ILE A 140 -0.74 -32.72 -12.96
CA ILE A 140 -1.47 -33.98 -13.09
C ILE A 140 -2.98 -33.81 -12.83
N ASN A 141 -3.34 -33.24 -11.68
CA ASN A 141 -4.74 -33.03 -11.29
C ASN A 141 -5.21 -31.58 -11.43
N HIS A 142 -4.34 -30.67 -11.85
CA HIS A 142 -4.72 -29.27 -12.04
C HIS A 142 -5.71 -29.14 -13.20
N PRO A 143 -6.87 -28.43 -13.03
CA PRO A 143 -7.88 -28.34 -14.08
C PRO A 143 -7.41 -27.46 -15.25
N LEU A 144 -7.96 -27.68 -16.43
CA LEU A 144 -7.70 -26.85 -17.61
C LEU A 144 -8.58 -25.60 -17.64
N ASP A 145 -8.62 -24.91 -16.53
CA ASP A 145 -9.52 -23.78 -16.27
C ASP A 145 -8.93 -22.41 -16.62
N CYS A 146 -7.72 -22.31 -17.17
CA CYS A 146 -7.07 -21.02 -17.42
C CYS A 146 -7.97 -19.99 -18.12
N PRO A 147 -8.79 -20.35 -19.13
CA PRO A 147 -9.69 -19.40 -19.79
C PRO A 147 -10.77 -18.82 -18.88
N ILE A 148 -11.16 -19.53 -17.81
CA ILE A 148 -12.18 -19.11 -16.85
C ILE A 148 -11.60 -18.85 -15.46
N CYS A 149 -10.30 -19.03 -15.28
CA CYS A 149 -9.63 -18.79 -14.01
C CYS A 149 -9.29 -17.31 -13.86
N ASP A 150 -9.68 -16.71 -12.74
CA ASP A 150 -9.48 -15.28 -12.47
C ASP A 150 -8.00 -14.91 -12.25
N GLN A 151 -7.16 -15.89 -11.91
CA GLN A 151 -5.72 -15.71 -11.73
C GLN A 151 -4.93 -15.68 -13.06
N ALA A 152 -5.58 -15.91 -14.21
CA ALA A 152 -4.89 -15.87 -15.50
C ALA A 152 -4.20 -14.51 -15.72
N GLY A 153 -2.92 -14.54 -16.13
CA GLY A 153 -2.08 -13.36 -16.32
C GLY A 153 -1.24 -12.95 -15.09
N GLU A 154 -1.54 -13.49 -13.89
CA GLU A 154 -0.75 -13.32 -12.67
C GLU A 154 -0.51 -14.65 -11.93
N CYS A 155 -0.71 -15.77 -12.61
CA CYS A 155 -0.60 -17.12 -12.07
C CYS A 155 0.83 -17.64 -12.19
N LYS A 156 1.49 -17.88 -11.06
CA LYS A 156 2.86 -18.42 -11.05
C LYS A 156 2.95 -19.84 -11.62
N LEU A 157 1.87 -20.63 -11.59
CA LEU A 157 1.85 -21.95 -12.23
C LEU A 157 1.86 -21.83 -13.75
N GLN A 158 1.13 -20.86 -14.33
CA GLN A 158 1.19 -20.59 -15.78
C GLN A 158 2.60 -20.13 -16.20
N GLU A 159 3.15 -19.12 -15.54
CA GLU A 159 4.48 -18.60 -15.85
C GLU A 159 5.54 -19.71 -15.79
N TYR A 160 5.60 -20.44 -14.68
CA TYR A 160 6.60 -21.48 -14.50
C TYR A 160 6.39 -22.70 -15.41
N SER A 161 5.14 -22.98 -15.85
CA SER A 161 4.89 -24.02 -16.84
C SER A 161 5.47 -23.67 -18.20
N VAL A 162 5.47 -22.39 -18.58
CA VAL A 162 6.09 -21.89 -19.81
C VAL A 162 7.61 -21.87 -19.69
N ASP A 163 8.15 -21.37 -18.56
CA ASP A 163 9.58 -21.13 -18.39
C ASP A 163 10.38 -22.41 -18.09
N TYR A 164 9.78 -23.35 -17.37
CA TYR A 164 10.46 -24.53 -16.80
C TYR A 164 9.76 -25.87 -17.07
N GLY A 165 8.58 -25.87 -17.67
CA GLY A 165 7.79 -27.09 -17.87
C GLY A 165 8.06 -27.79 -19.20
N GLN A 166 7.49 -28.98 -19.34
CA GLN A 166 7.44 -29.71 -20.62
C GLN A 166 6.22 -29.28 -21.42
N SER A 167 6.34 -29.29 -22.76
CA SER A 167 5.25 -28.85 -23.65
C SER A 167 4.09 -29.83 -23.74
N ALA A 168 4.34 -31.13 -23.52
CA ALA A 168 3.35 -32.19 -23.67
C ALA A 168 3.12 -32.93 -22.35
N SER A 169 1.84 -33.22 -22.05
CA SER A 169 1.48 -34.04 -20.89
C SER A 169 1.63 -35.52 -21.23
N ARG A 170 2.20 -36.32 -20.32
CA ARG A 170 2.23 -37.78 -20.37
C ARG A 170 1.08 -38.43 -19.60
N PHE A 171 0.31 -37.64 -18.87
CA PHE A 171 -0.78 -38.09 -18.04
C PHE A 171 -2.03 -38.39 -18.90
N VAL A 172 -2.51 -39.60 -18.83
CA VAL A 172 -3.64 -40.11 -19.65
C VAL A 172 -4.87 -40.48 -18.82
N GLU A 173 -4.76 -40.52 -17.51
CA GLU A 173 -5.86 -40.86 -16.62
C GLU A 173 -6.78 -39.65 -16.33
N PRO A 174 -8.03 -39.90 -15.89
CA PRO A 174 -8.93 -38.83 -15.47
C PRO A 174 -8.34 -38.06 -14.30
N LYS A 175 -8.45 -36.73 -14.35
CA LYS A 175 -8.07 -35.85 -13.22
C LYS A 175 -9.02 -36.04 -12.05
N VAL A 176 -8.48 -35.96 -10.83
CA VAL A 176 -9.28 -36.01 -9.60
C VAL A 176 -10.08 -34.72 -9.49
N HIS A 177 -11.39 -34.84 -9.36
CA HIS A 177 -12.29 -33.71 -9.13
C HIS A 177 -12.45 -33.41 -7.66
N LYS A 178 -12.46 -32.11 -7.34
CA LYS A 178 -12.67 -31.56 -6.00
C LYS A 178 -13.73 -30.46 -6.02
N PRO A 179 -14.25 -30.03 -4.86
CA PRO A 179 -15.23 -28.96 -4.81
C PRO A 179 -14.72 -27.66 -5.46
N LYS A 180 -15.59 -27.05 -6.26
CA LYS A 180 -15.38 -25.75 -6.89
C LYS A 180 -16.30 -24.70 -6.29
N ALA A 181 -15.88 -23.44 -6.35
CA ALA A 181 -16.66 -22.29 -5.88
C ALA A 181 -17.15 -22.44 -4.42
N VAL A 182 -16.30 -23.04 -3.56
CA VAL A 182 -16.60 -23.19 -2.13
C VAL A 182 -16.54 -21.83 -1.45
N ASP A 183 -17.58 -21.50 -0.72
CA ASP A 183 -17.62 -20.28 0.08
C ASP A 183 -16.67 -20.39 1.28
N LEU A 184 -15.64 -19.56 1.30
CA LEU A 184 -14.66 -19.51 2.38
C LEU A 184 -14.75 -18.16 3.12
N GLY A 185 -15.92 -17.90 3.70
CA GLY A 185 -16.23 -16.65 4.39
C GLY A 185 -16.72 -15.52 3.47
N PRO A 186 -16.92 -14.31 4.00
CA PRO A 186 -17.67 -13.25 3.31
C PRO A 186 -16.95 -12.68 2.07
N ARG A 187 -15.63 -12.89 1.93
CA ARG A 187 -14.83 -12.20 0.93
C ARG A 187 -14.12 -13.11 -0.06
N ILE A 188 -14.05 -14.42 0.21
CA ILE A 188 -13.21 -15.34 -0.55
C ILE A 188 -14.02 -16.52 -1.09
N VAL A 189 -13.67 -16.93 -2.31
CA VAL A 189 -14.12 -18.18 -2.92
C VAL A 189 -12.91 -19.09 -3.11
N LEU A 190 -13.04 -20.35 -2.69
CA LEU A 190 -12.06 -21.41 -2.92
C LEU A 190 -12.48 -22.27 -4.12
N ASP A 191 -11.55 -22.46 -5.05
CA ASP A 191 -11.59 -23.53 -6.05
C ASP A 191 -10.50 -24.55 -5.67
N ASP A 192 -10.91 -25.65 -5.06
CA ASP A 192 -9.98 -26.61 -4.47
C ASP A 192 -9.24 -27.45 -5.52
N GLU A 193 -9.80 -27.62 -6.72
CA GLU A 193 -9.07 -28.28 -7.82
C GLU A 193 -7.81 -27.51 -8.24
N ARG A 194 -7.83 -26.17 -8.09
CA ARG A 194 -6.69 -25.31 -8.43
C ARG A 194 -5.64 -25.22 -7.32
N CYS A 195 -5.97 -25.69 -6.12
CA CYS A 195 -5.09 -25.61 -4.96
C CYS A 195 -3.88 -26.56 -5.10
N ILE A 196 -2.67 -26.01 -5.02
CA ILE A 196 -1.40 -26.77 -5.04
C ILE A 196 -0.86 -27.08 -3.63
N LEU A 197 -1.67 -26.91 -2.60
CA LEU A 197 -1.36 -27.22 -1.20
C LEU A 197 -0.06 -26.56 -0.67
N CYS A 198 0.26 -25.36 -1.16
CA CYS A 198 1.49 -24.64 -0.78
C CYS A 198 1.47 -24.08 0.66
N THR A 199 0.34 -24.08 1.33
CA THR A 199 0.10 -23.65 2.70
C THR A 199 0.41 -22.16 3.01
N ARG A 200 0.61 -21.30 2.02
CA ARG A 200 0.84 -19.87 2.27
C ARG A 200 -0.32 -19.23 3.05
N CYS A 201 -1.56 -19.50 2.65
CA CYS A 201 -2.77 -18.98 3.31
C CYS A 201 -2.87 -19.42 4.77
N ILE A 202 -2.60 -20.69 5.06
CA ILE A 202 -2.62 -21.25 6.44
C ILE A 202 -1.55 -20.55 7.31
N ARG A 203 -0.31 -20.46 6.81
CA ARG A 203 0.77 -19.80 7.57
C ARG A 203 0.54 -18.31 7.76
N PHE A 204 -0.02 -17.64 6.76
CA PHE A 204 -0.39 -16.23 6.90
C PHE A 204 -1.42 -16.03 8.00
N THR A 205 -2.53 -16.76 7.97
CA THR A 205 -3.59 -16.61 8.96
C THR A 205 -3.11 -16.96 10.36
N LYS A 206 -2.35 -18.05 10.51
CA LYS A 206 -1.83 -18.51 11.79
C LYS A 206 -0.71 -17.64 12.33
N ASP A 207 0.34 -17.41 11.51
CA ASP A 207 1.61 -16.87 12.01
C ASP A 207 1.66 -15.34 11.92
N ILE A 208 0.91 -14.69 11.02
CA ILE A 208 0.87 -13.24 10.86
C ILE A 208 -0.35 -12.64 11.56
N VAL A 209 -1.54 -13.20 11.29
CA VAL A 209 -2.80 -12.66 11.83
C VAL A 209 -3.09 -13.19 13.24
N GLY A 210 -2.55 -14.36 13.59
CA GLY A 210 -2.87 -15.06 14.85
C GLY A 210 -4.25 -15.74 14.83
N ASP A 211 -4.83 -15.91 13.64
CA ASP A 211 -6.15 -16.51 13.43
C ASP A 211 -6.00 -17.89 12.77
N ASP A 212 -5.94 -18.93 13.54
CA ASP A 212 -5.79 -20.31 13.06
C ASP A 212 -7.13 -20.84 12.52
N ALA A 213 -7.61 -20.26 11.40
CA ALA A 213 -8.92 -20.56 10.82
C ALA A 213 -8.88 -21.58 9.68
N LEU A 214 -7.72 -21.78 9.05
CA LEU A 214 -7.57 -22.63 7.87
C LEU A 214 -6.71 -23.85 8.16
N GLY A 215 -7.07 -24.97 7.55
CA GLY A 215 -6.30 -26.22 7.66
C GLY A 215 -6.44 -27.08 6.41
N ILE A 216 -5.71 -28.21 6.39
CA ILE A 216 -5.83 -29.23 5.35
C ILE A 216 -6.47 -30.47 5.98
N VAL A 217 -7.50 -30.99 5.33
CA VAL A 217 -8.15 -32.25 5.69
C VAL A 217 -7.95 -33.29 4.59
N HIS A 218 -8.23 -34.54 4.88
CA HIS A 218 -7.99 -35.69 4.00
C HIS A 218 -6.49 -35.90 3.69
N ARG A 219 -6.19 -36.77 2.72
CA ARG A 219 -4.81 -37.13 2.36
C ARG A 219 -4.69 -37.54 0.89
N GLY A 220 -3.45 -37.54 0.39
CA GLY A 220 -3.14 -37.85 -1.00
C GLY A 220 -3.79 -36.86 -1.96
N SER A 221 -4.29 -37.37 -3.08
CA SER A 221 -4.95 -36.54 -4.13
C SER A 221 -6.23 -35.86 -3.66
N TYR A 222 -6.84 -36.32 -2.57
CA TYR A 222 -8.05 -35.76 -1.97
C TYR A 222 -7.78 -34.73 -0.87
N SER A 223 -6.52 -34.40 -0.58
CA SER A 223 -6.20 -33.34 0.38
C SER A 223 -6.85 -32.03 -0.01
N THR A 224 -7.58 -31.42 0.91
CA THR A 224 -8.46 -30.27 0.69
C THR A 224 -8.18 -29.17 1.69
N LEU A 225 -8.08 -27.93 1.24
CA LEU A 225 -8.08 -26.76 2.09
C LEU A 225 -9.48 -26.55 2.68
N THR A 226 -9.58 -26.33 3.98
CA THR A 226 -10.87 -26.07 4.65
C THR A 226 -10.74 -25.01 5.72
N GLY A 227 -11.84 -24.32 5.99
CA GLY A 227 -12.04 -23.50 7.17
C GLY A 227 -12.77 -24.31 8.25
N TYR A 228 -12.29 -24.31 9.49
CA TYR A 228 -12.92 -24.97 10.62
C TYR A 228 -13.48 -24.00 11.66
N LYS A 229 -13.38 -22.70 11.39
CA LYS A 229 -14.07 -21.60 12.07
C LYS A 229 -14.34 -20.46 11.08
N PRO A 230 -15.15 -19.45 11.44
CA PRO A 230 -15.40 -18.31 10.55
C PRO A 230 -14.10 -17.68 10.03
N PHE A 231 -14.01 -17.48 8.71
CA PHE A 231 -12.87 -16.85 8.04
C PHE A 231 -13.28 -15.46 7.56
N ASP A 232 -13.38 -14.53 8.50
CA ASP A 232 -13.97 -13.20 8.31
C ASP A 232 -13.17 -12.05 8.94
N ASN A 233 -11.96 -12.34 9.49
CA ASN A 233 -11.08 -11.31 10.03
C ASN A 233 -10.69 -10.26 8.98
N ASN A 234 -10.19 -9.10 9.41
CA ASN A 234 -9.92 -7.95 8.53
C ASN A 234 -8.66 -8.08 7.66
N TYR A 235 -8.14 -9.31 7.45
CA TYR A 235 -6.92 -9.58 6.66
C TYR A 235 -7.09 -10.74 5.68
N THR A 236 -8.28 -11.28 5.53
CA THR A 236 -8.54 -12.50 4.74
C THR A 236 -8.09 -12.36 3.29
N LEU A 237 -8.26 -11.19 2.67
CA LEU A 237 -7.90 -10.95 1.26
C LEU A 237 -6.40 -11.00 0.97
N ASN A 238 -5.52 -10.88 1.98
CA ASN A 238 -4.09 -11.13 1.76
C ASN A 238 -3.82 -12.58 1.35
N THR A 239 -4.68 -13.53 1.73
CA THR A 239 -4.53 -14.92 1.29
C THR A 239 -4.77 -15.09 -0.21
N VAL A 240 -5.53 -14.21 -0.83
CA VAL A 240 -5.70 -14.12 -2.29
C VAL A 240 -4.41 -13.64 -2.93
N ASP A 241 -3.82 -12.54 -2.43
CA ASP A 241 -2.58 -11.95 -2.98
C ASP A 241 -1.40 -12.93 -2.95
N ILE A 242 -1.26 -13.68 -1.86
CA ILE A 242 -0.14 -14.62 -1.71
C ILE A 242 -0.43 -16.00 -2.28
N CYS A 243 -1.65 -16.27 -2.74
CA CYS A 243 -1.97 -17.53 -3.41
C CYS A 243 -1.28 -17.55 -4.78
N PRO A 244 -0.36 -18.50 -5.04
CA PRO A 244 0.40 -18.50 -6.29
C PRO A 244 -0.42 -18.97 -7.49
N VAL A 245 -1.67 -19.40 -7.27
CA VAL A 245 -2.58 -19.96 -8.26
C VAL A 245 -4.01 -19.46 -8.03
N GLY A 246 -4.93 -19.72 -8.94
CA GLY A 246 -6.33 -19.29 -8.85
C GLY A 246 -7.22 -20.11 -7.91
N ALA A 247 -6.64 -20.66 -6.83
CA ALA A 247 -7.41 -21.40 -5.84
C ALA A 247 -8.22 -20.50 -4.90
N LEU A 248 -7.63 -19.40 -4.44
CA LEU A 248 -8.32 -18.38 -3.64
C LEU A 248 -8.55 -17.14 -4.49
N THR A 249 -9.78 -16.69 -4.58
CA THR A 249 -10.18 -15.51 -5.36
C THR A 249 -11.06 -14.60 -4.55
N SER A 250 -10.91 -13.28 -4.76
CA SER A 250 -11.73 -12.27 -4.10
C SER A 250 -13.13 -12.22 -4.68
N LYS A 251 -14.17 -12.34 -3.86
CA LYS A 251 -15.57 -12.14 -4.30
C LYS A 251 -15.81 -10.76 -4.91
N ASP A 252 -15.03 -9.77 -4.50
CA ASP A 252 -15.14 -8.39 -4.98
C ASP A 252 -14.62 -8.23 -6.41
N PHE A 253 -13.50 -8.86 -6.73
CA PHE A 253 -12.83 -8.71 -8.04
C PHE A 253 -13.15 -9.85 -9.02
N ARG A 254 -13.53 -11.03 -8.51
CA ARG A 254 -13.78 -12.23 -9.32
C ARG A 254 -14.70 -11.93 -10.52
N PHE A 255 -14.22 -12.28 -11.72
CA PHE A 255 -14.91 -12.10 -13.01
C PHE A 255 -15.23 -10.64 -13.39
N GLN A 256 -14.61 -9.65 -12.75
CA GLN A 256 -14.80 -8.24 -13.09
C GLN A 256 -13.95 -7.83 -14.29
N MET A 257 -12.68 -8.18 -14.29
CA MET A 257 -11.72 -7.74 -15.31
C MET A 257 -10.54 -8.70 -15.39
N ARG A 258 -9.97 -8.86 -16.58
CA ARG A 258 -8.69 -9.53 -16.75
C ARG A 258 -7.54 -8.58 -16.41
N VAL A 259 -6.54 -9.09 -15.68
CA VAL A 259 -5.47 -8.27 -15.12
C VAL A 259 -4.63 -7.54 -16.16
N TRP A 260 -4.40 -8.15 -17.32
CA TRP A 260 -3.64 -7.50 -18.42
C TRP A 260 -4.34 -6.31 -19.07
N PHE A 261 -5.60 -6.07 -18.76
CA PHE A 261 -6.33 -4.87 -19.18
C PHE A 261 -6.27 -3.76 -18.14
N LEU A 262 -5.81 -4.03 -16.93
CA LEU A 262 -5.72 -3.03 -15.88
C LEU A 262 -4.47 -2.18 -16.04
N LYS A 263 -4.63 -0.88 -15.87
CA LYS A 263 -3.54 0.06 -15.61
C LYS A 263 -3.24 0.04 -14.11
N GLU A 264 -1.99 -0.21 -13.76
CA GLU A 264 -1.51 -0.19 -12.38
C GLU A 264 -0.94 1.18 -12.01
N THR A 265 -1.42 1.76 -10.91
CA THR A 265 -0.97 3.06 -10.44
C THR A 265 -0.58 2.99 -8.96
N LYS A 266 0.65 3.43 -8.64
CA LYS A 266 1.16 3.49 -7.27
C LYS A 266 0.42 4.55 -6.47
N SER A 267 -0.11 4.16 -5.31
CA SER A 267 -0.90 5.02 -4.44
C SER A 267 -0.68 4.73 -2.95
N VAL A 268 -1.44 5.44 -2.12
CA VAL A 268 -1.46 5.31 -0.66
C VAL A 268 -2.91 5.15 -0.21
N CYS A 269 -3.16 4.20 0.68
CA CYS A 269 -4.48 3.97 1.26
C CYS A 269 -4.90 5.14 2.16
N THR A 270 -6.15 5.58 2.03
CA THR A 270 -6.71 6.73 2.74
C THR A 270 -7.67 6.35 3.88
N SER A 271 -7.70 5.07 4.29
CA SER A 271 -8.69 4.61 5.28
C SER A 271 -8.28 4.87 6.73
N CYS A 272 -6.99 5.01 7.01
CA CYS A 272 -6.47 5.35 8.34
C CYS A 272 -5.06 5.96 8.25
N ALA A 273 -4.56 6.42 9.38
CA ALA A 273 -3.26 7.10 9.49
C ALA A 273 -2.03 6.21 9.24
N THR A 274 -2.18 4.89 9.10
CA THR A 274 -1.07 4.00 8.72
C THR A 274 -0.54 4.34 7.33
N GLY A 275 -1.44 4.72 6.38
CA GLY A 275 -1.04 5.11 5.03
C GLY A 275 -0.37 3.97 4.27
N CYS A 276 -0.97 2.77 4.25
CA CYS A 276 -0.44 1.60 3.54
C CYS A 276 -0.19 1.92 2.07
N ASN A 277 0.93 1.43 1.55
CA ASN A 277 1.25 1.54 0.13
C ASN A 277 0.40 0.56 -0.67
N VAL A 278 -0.22 1.04 -1.73
CA VAL A 278 -1.12 0.25 -2.58
C VAL A 278 -0.85 0.47 -4.05
N VAL A 279 -1.29 -0.48 -4.86
CA VAL A 279 -1.48 -0.33 -6.30
C VAL A 279 -2.98 -0.24 -6.57
N ILE A 280 -3.36 0.75 -7.36
CA ILE A 280 -4.73 0.90 -7.87
C ILE A 280 -4.78 0.27 -9.25
N GLY A 281 -5.58 -0.79 -9.41
CA GLY A 281 -5.92 -1.36 -10.71
C GLY A 281 -7.14 -0.65 -11.31
N SER A 282 -6.96 0.01 -12.44
CA SER A 282 -8.02 0.81 -13.09
C SER A 282 -8.09 0.55 -14.59
N ARG A 283 -9.27 0.81 -15.17
CA ARG A 283 -9.52 0.80 -16.61
C ARG A 283 -10.72 1.68 -16.93
N GLU A 284 -10.66 2.44 -18.02
CA GLU A 284 -11.79 3.25 -18.53
C GLU A 284 -12.41 4.10 -17.42
N GLU A 285 -11.55 4.84 -16.71
CA GLU A 285 -11.89 5.75 -15.61
C GLU A 285 -12.61 5.08 -14.41
N LYS A 286 -12.53 3.74 -14.33
CA LYS A 286 -13.07 2.96 -13.22
C LYS A 286 -11.98 2.26 -12.44
N VAL A 287 -12.04 2.34 -11.11
CA VAL A 287 -11.20 1.57 -10.18
C VAL A 287 -11.83 0.19 -9.97
N TYR A 288 -11.05 -0.86 -10.15
CA TYR A 288 -11.49 -2.26 -10.02
C TYR A 288 -10.97 -2.93 -8.75
N ARG A 289 -9.74 -2.60 -8.33
CA ARG A 289 -9.15 -3.21 -7.13
C ARG A 289 -8.05 -2.36 -6.52
N TYR A 290 -7.79 -2.59 -5.23
CA TYR A 290 -6.57 -2.20 -4.53
C TYR A 290 -5.79 -3.44 -4.15
N GLU A 291 -4.47 -3.40 -4.35
CA GLU A 291 -3.54 -4.43 -3.93
C GLU A 291 -2.43 -3.82 -3.08
N PRO A 292 -1.91 -4.56 -2.08
CA PRO A 292 -0.81 -4.06 -1.28
C PRO A 292 0.47 -3.97 -2.13
N ARG A 293 1.15 -2.85 -2.05
CA ARG A 293 2.50 -2.66 -2.59
C ARG A 293 3.50 -2.75 -1.44
N GLN A 294 4.55 -3.55 -1.64
CA GLN A 294 5.55 -3.76 -0.59
C GLN A 294 6.22 -2.44 -0.18
N ASN A 295 6.19 -2.18 1.13
CA ASN A 295 6.97 -1.14 1.79
C ASN A 295 7.23 -1.56 3.24
N ASP A 296 8.44 -2.06 3.51
CA ASP A 296 8.80 -2.59 4.83
C ASP A 296 8.81 -1.53 5.94
N ALA A 297 8.85 -0.25 5.59
CA ALA A 297 8.76 0.85 6.56
C ALA A 297 7.30 1.21 6.95
N VAL A 298 6.29 0.69 6.25
CA VAL A 298 4.87 1.04 6.46
C VAL A 298 4.02 -0.20 6.71
N ASN A 299 3.77 -0.99 5.66
CA ASN A 299 2.80 -2.10 5.67
C ASN A 299 3.42 -3.45 5.29
N SER A 300 4.76 -3.53 5.20
CA SER A 300 5.43 -4.72 4.65
C SER A 300 4.86 -5.05 3.26
N CYS A 301 4.13 -6.14 3.11
CA CYS A 301 3.38 -6.50 1.90
C CYS A 301 1.90 -6.81 2.21
N TRP A 302 1.39 -6.33 3.34
CA TRP A 302 0.04 -6.63 3.82
C TRP A 302 -0.90 -5.42 3.71
N MET A 303 -2.20 -5.70 3.68
CA MET A 303 -3.24 -4.68 3.69
C MET A 303 -4.48 -5.20 4.43
N CYS A 304 -5.16 -4.34 5.20
CA CYS A 304 -6.44 -4.71 5.80
C CYS A 304 -7.56 -4.73 4.75
N ASP A 305 -8.53 -5.62 4.91
CA ASP A 305 -9.65 -5.79 3.97
C ASP A 305 -10.53 -4.54 3.92
N THR A 306 -10.77 -3.89 5.06
CA THR A 306 -11.50 -2.62 5.12
C THR A 306 -10.87 -1.55 4.24
N GLY A 307 -9.54 -1.38 4.32
CA GLY A 307 -8.82 -0.43 3.47
C GLY A 307 -8.84 -0.82 2.00
N ARG A 308 -8.68 -2.12 1.71
CA ARG A 308 -8.68 -2.68 0.36
C ARG A 308 -10.00 -2.43 -0.37
N LEU A 309 -11.13 -2.60 0.30
CA LEU A 309 -12.46 -2.48 -0.28
C LEU A 309 -13.00 -1.05 -0.27
N ASN A 310 -12.28 -0.09 0.34
CA ASN A 310 -12.70 1.29 0.47
C ASN A 310 -12.37 2.14 -0.76
N TYR A 311 -12.74 1.68 -1.95
CA TYR A 311 -12.62 2.44 -3.20
C TYR A 311 -13.95 2.63 -3.92
N LYS A 312 -14.98 1.86 -3.59
CA LYS A 312 -16.26 1.82 -4.32
C LYS A 312 -16.99 3.16 -4.35
N TRP A 313 -16.77 4.00 -3.33
CA TRP A 313 -17.34 5.34 -3.26
C TRP A 313 -16.78 6.29 -4.34
N ILE A 314 -15.60 6.00 -4.92
CA ILE A 314 -15.01 6.82 -5.97
C ILE A 314 -15.90 6.84 -7.22
N GLY A 315 -16.52 5.72 -7.55
CA GLY A 315 -17.42 5.58 -8.70
C GLY A 315 -18.89 5.87 -8.43
N ARG A 316 -19.27 6.49 -7.29
CA ARG A 316 -20.66 6.79 -6.98
C ARG A 316 -21.27 7.78 -7.98
N GLU A 317 -22.53 7.57 -8.35
CA GLU A 317 -23.25 8.40 -9.32
C GLU A 317 -23.60 9.79 -8.78
N ASP A 318 -23.83 9.90 -7.47
CA ASP A 318 -24.20 11.12 -6.76
C ASP A 318 -23.02 12.03 -6.41
N ARG A 319 -21.85 11.81 -7.04
CA ARG A 319 -20.68 12.69 -6.93
C ARG A 319 -21.01 14.13 -7.31
N LEU A 320 -20.40 15.09 -6.59
CA LEU A 320 -20.40 16.48 -7.01
C LEU A 320 -19.60 16.62 -8.31
N LYS A 321 -20.23 17.12 -9.37
CA LYS A 321 -19.65 17.19 -10.72
C LYS A 321 -19.64 18.61 -11.27
N ASP A 322 -20.43 19.52 -10.69
CA ASP A 322 -20.61 20.89 -11.19
C ASP A 322 -20.08 21.90 -10.17
N VAL A 323 -19.38 22.91 -10.67
CA VAL A 323 -19.10 24.12 -9.88
C VAL A 323 -20.41 24.92 -9.75
N ARG A 324 -20.76 25.30 -8.51
CA ARG A 324 -21.98 26.06 -8.23
C ARG A 324 -21.71 27.32 -7.41
N ALA A 325 -22.36 28.40 -7.80
CA ALA A 325 -22.43 29.64 -7.06
C ALA A 325 -23.89 29.97 -6.77
N ARG A 326 -24.28 30.09 -5.48
CA ARG A 326 -25.64 30.41 -5.02
C ARG A 326 -26.71 29.50 -5.65
N GLY A 327 -26.41 28.21 -5.70
CA GLY A 327 -27.29 27.16 -6.25
C GLY A 327 -27.25 27.02 -7.78
N GLN A 328 -26.67 27.98 -8.52
CA GLN A 328 -26.58 27.94 -9.97
C GLN A 328 -25.25 27.34 -10.45
N LYS A 329 -25.27 26.57 -11.54
CA LYS A 329 -24.05 26.10 -12.21
C LYS A 329 -23.27 27.29 -12.76
N THR A 330 -21.95 27.28 -12.55
CA THR A 330 -21.04 28.34 -13.01
C THR A 330 -19.73 27.75 -13.51
N THR A 331 -18.81 28.61 -13.96
CA THR A 331 -17.45 28.18 -14.34
C THR A 331 -16.48 28.32 -13.17
N TRP A 332 -15.39 27.58 -13.21
CA TRP A 332 -14.28 27.69 -12.25
C TRP A 332 -13.77 29.14 -12.15
N THR A 333 -13.54 29.80 -13.31
CA THR A 333 -13.01 31.17 -13.36
C THR A 333 -13.94 32.15 -12.67
N ALA A 334 -15.25 32.07 -12.95
CA ALA A 334 -16.23 32.97 -12.34
C ALA A 334 -16.32 32.76 -10.83
N ALA A 335 -16.43 31.49 -10.38
CA ALA A 335 -16.50 31.17 -8.96
C ALA A 335 -15.24 31.62 -8.18
N LEU A 336 -14.04 31.35 -8.71
CA LEU A 336 -12.80 31.71 -8.04
C LEU A 336 -12.58 33.23 -8.01
N ASN A 337 -13.02 33.98 -9.03
CA ASN A 337 -12.96 35.43 -9.03
C ASN A 337 -13.91 36.04 -8.00
N GLU A 338 -15.15 35.53 -7.90
CA GLU A 338 -16.11 35.99 -6.90
C GLU A 338 -15.60 35.68 -5.48
N ILE A 339 -15.18 34.43 -5.21
CA ILE A 339 -14.63 34.01 -3.94
C ILE A 339 -13.39 34.84 -3.58
N GLY A 340 -12.46 35.02 -4.51
CA GLY A 340 -11.27 35.85 -4.33
C GLY A 340 -11.62 37.29 -3.98
N GLY A 341 -12.64 37.88 -4.65
CA GLY A 341 -13.16 39.21 -4.36
C GLY A 341 -13.75 39.33 -2.95
N ILE A 342 -14.51 38.33 -2.49
CA ILE A 342 -15.07 38.25 -1.12
C ILE A 342 -13.92 38.17 -0.10
N LEU A 343 -12.97 37.26 -0.29
CA LEU A 343 -11.87 37.04 0.65
C LEU A 343 -10.92 38.25 0.76
N LYS A 344 -10.68 38.98 -0.33
CA LYS A 344 -9.87 40.21 -0.30
C LYS A 344 -10.52 41.31 0.55
N LYS A 345 -11.85 41.36 0.59
CA LYS A 345 -12.64 42.37 1.32
C LYS A 345 -12.95 41.94 2.75
N ALA A 346 -12.74 40.66 3.11
CA ALA A 346 -13.05 40.13 4.42
C ALA A 346 -12.20 40.80 5.50
N PRO A 347 -12.81 41.26 6.59
CA PRO A 347 -12.07 41.77 7.75
C PRO A 347 -11.13 40.68 8.31
N GLN A 348 -9.97 41.12 8.83
CA GLN A 348 -9.03 40.20 9.48
C GLN A 348 -9.72 39.45 10.63
N GLY A 349 -9.55 38.15 10.69
CA GLY A 349 -10.16 37.30 11.73
C GLY A 349 -11.64 36.94 11.51
N SER A 350 -12.30 37.45 10.45
CA SER A 350 -13.71 37.13 10.16
C SER A 350 -13.91 35.86 9.29
N VAL A 351 -12.82 35.17 8.97
CA VAL A 351 -12.82 33.94 8.17
C VAL A 351 -12.40 32.76 9.05
N ALA A 352 -13.09 31.63 8.88
CA ALA A 352 -12.67 30.34 9.44
C ALA A 352 -12.44 29.32 8.33
N ILE A 353 -11.52 28.36 8.56
CA ILE A 353 -11.19 27.29 7.64
C ILE A 353 -11.27 25.96 8.39
N VAL A 354 -12.10 25.03 7.91
CA VAL A 354 -12.13 23.65 8.37
C VAL A 354 -11.72 22.74 7.22
N ALA A 355 -10.55 22.11 7.36
CA ALA A 355 -9.98 21.28 6.32
C ALA A 355 -9.82 19.83 6.79
N SER A 356 -10.28 18.90 5.96
CA SER A 356 -10.10 17.47 6.21
C SER A 356 -8.63 17.07 6.21
N ALA A 357 -8.23 16.27 7.17
CA ALA A 357 -6.94 15.59 7.11
C ALA A 357 -6.91 14.43 6.07
N ARG A 358 -7.83 14.41 5.13
CA ARG A 358 -7.80 13.65 3.85
C ARG A 358 -7.30 14.48 2.69
N GLN A 359 -7.13 15.79 2.88
CA GLN A 359 -6.46 16.65 1.91
C GLN A 359 -4.96 16.35 1.89
N THR A 360 -4.32 16.60 0.75
CA THR A 360 -2.87 16.40 0.61
C THR A 360 -2.08 17.43 1.42
N ASN A 361 -0.79 17.17 1.66
CA ASN A 361 0.09 18.15 2.31
C ASN A 361 0.08 19.48 1.55
N GLU A 362 0.10 19.43 0.22
CA GLU A 362 0.11 20.58 -0.67
C GLU A 362 -1.18 21.40 -0.53
N GLU A 363 -2.33 20.74 -0.49
CA GLU A 363 -3.64 21.38 -0.31
C GLU A 363 -3.76 22.05 1.06
N LEU A 364 -3.35 21.34 2.11
CA LEU A 364 -3.32 21.86 3.48
C LEU A 364 -2.36 23.06 3.61
N TRP A 365 -1.20 22.99 2.96
CA TRP A 365 -0.26 24.10 2.93
C TRP A 365 -0.84 25.33 2.19
N LEU A 366 -1.50 25.17 1.04
CA LEU A 366 -2.16 26.26 0.35
C LEU A 366 -3.26 26.91 1.21
N LEU A 367 -4.06 26.10 1.91
CA LEU A 367 -5.04 26.59 2.87
C LEU A 367 -4.40 27.34 4.03
N SER A 368 -3.22 26.91 4.49
CA SER A 368 -2.47 27.64 5.52
C SER A 368 -1.96 29.00 5.04
N LYS A 369 -1.68 29.17 3.75
CA LYS A 369 -1.36 30.49 3.17
C LYS A 369 -2.57 31.42 3.17
N LEU A 370 -3.76 30.91 2.83
CA LEU A 370 -4.99 31.67 2.97
C LEU A 370 -5.26 32.04 4.44
N LYS A 371 -5.13 31.08 5.36
CA LYS A 371 -5.23 31.30 6.79
C LYS A 371 -4.37 32.47 7.26
N SER A 372 -3.08 32.43 6.93
CA SER A 372 -2.13 33.47 7.33
C SER A 372 -2.45 34.84 6.74
N LYS A 373 -2.86 34.87 5.46
CA LYS A 373 -3.23 36.14 4.78
C LYS A 373 -4.48 36.79 5.36
N LEU A 374 -5.48 35.96 5.77
CA LEU A 374 -6.79 36.43 6.24
C LEU A 374 -6.86 36.57 7.77
N GLY A 375 -5.80 36.20 8.50
CA GLY A 375 -5.87 36.07 9.96
C GLY A 375 -6.92 35.05 10.41
N ALA A 376 -7.19 34.05 9.58
CA ALA A 376 -8.28 33.11 9.80
C ALA A 376 -7.96 32.14 10.94
N ILE A 377 -8.97 31.73 11.70
CA ILE A 377 -8.90 30.56 12.56
C ILE A 377 -9.10 29.30 11.72
N SER A 378 -8.36 28.24 12.02
CA SER A 378 -8.52 26.98 11.29
C SER A 378 -8.47 25.76 12.19
N ASP A 379 -9.03 24.65 11.71
CA ASP A 379 -8.95 23.35 12.34
C ASP A 379 -9.17 22.21 11.34
N SER A 380 -8.99 20.98 11.84
CA SER A 380 -9.31 19.73 11.16
C SER A 380 -10.21 18.87 12.06
N ILE A 381 -11.02 18.00 11.47
CA ILE A 381 -11.94 17.16 12.23
C ILE A 381 -11.25 15.86 12.63
N PRO A 382 -11.21 15.51 13.93
CA PRO A 382 -10.68 14.25 14.40
C PRO A 382 -11.61 13.10 13.99
N ARG A 383 -11.03 12.00 13.51
CA ARG A 383 -11.71 10.75 13.25
C ARG A 383 -11.00 9.63 13.99
N VAL A 384 -11.69 9.04 14.93
CA VAL A 384 -11.20 7.93 15.75
C VAL A 384 -12.06 6.70 15.52
N GLY A 385 -11.45 5.54 15.49
CA GLY A 385 -12.12 4.25 15.38
C GLY A 385 -11.24 3.15 15.96
N GLU A 386 -11.65 1.91 15.76
CA GLU A 386 -10.87 0.76 16.23
C GLU A 386 -9.56 0.63 15.47
N GLY A 387 -8.48 0.38 16.21
CA GLY A 387 -7.17 0.00 15.71
C GLY A 387 -6.88 -1.46 16.00
N ASP A 388 -5.83 -2.01 15.39
CA ASP A 388 -5.31 -3.33 15.72
C ASP A 388 -3.78 -3.31 15.89
N ILE A 389 -3.23 -4.45 16.29
CA ILE A 389 -1.79 -4.60 16.52
C ILE A 389 -0.98 -4.80 15.24
N LEU A 390 -1.62 -5.06 14.09
CA LEU A 390 -0.94 -5.41 12.85
C LEU A 390 -0.74 -4.19 11.95
N LEU A 391 -1.83 -3.56 11.48
CA LEU A 391 -1.75 -2.45 10.53
C LEU A 391 -2.75 -1.32 10.79
N VAL A 392 -3.94 -1.61 11.30
CA VAL A 392 -5.01 -0.61 11.35
C VAL A 392 -4.75 0.39 12.48
N SER A 393 -4.58 1.66 12.11
CA SER A 393 -4.49 2.75 13.09
C SER A 393 -5.87 3.11 13.64
N ALA A 394 -5.95 3.45 14.93
CA ALA A 394 -7.13 4.04 15.55
C ALA A 394 -7.45 5.43 14.96
N ASP A 395 -6.44 6.22 14.61
CA ASP A 395 -6.61 7.45 13.84
C ASP A 395 -7.03 7.13 12.40
N LYS A 396 -8.23 7.59 12.00
CA LYS A 396 -8.79 7.40 10.67
C LYS A 396 -8.52 8.57 9.72
N ASN A 397 -7.62 9.48 10.09
CA ASN A 397 -7.15 10.57 9.26
C ASN A 397 -5.82 10.19 8.56
N PRO A 398 -5.81 9.95 7.25
CA PRO A 398 -4.61 9.48 6.54
C PRO A 398 -3.45 10.48 6.55
N ASN A 399 -3.75 11.77 6.70
CA ASN A 399 -2.79 12.88 6.68
C ASN A 399 -2.89 13.78 7.92
N GLY A 400 -3.16 13.20 9.11
CA GLY A 400 -3.26 13.95 10.35
C GLY A 400 -1.99 14.73 10.69
N ASN A 401 -0.81 14.12 10.49
CA ASN A 401 0.47 14.80 10.68
C ASN A 401 0.70 15.91 9.65
N GLY A 402 0.24 15.72 8.39
CA GLY A 402 0.27 16.79 7.39
C GLY A 402 -0.54 18.02 7.83
N ALA A 403 -1.73 17.82 8.38
CA ALA A 403 -2.56 18.92 8.88
C ALA A 403 -1.87 19.71 10.02
N ARG A 404 -1.14 19.01 10.91
CA ARG A 404 -0.35 19.65 11.97
C ARG A 404 0.88 20.39 11.41
N LEU A 405 1.68 19.71 10.62
CA LEU A 405 2.94 20.24 10.07
C LEU A 405 2.73 21.44 9.15
N THR A 406 1.63 21.51 8.43
CA THR A 406 1.25 22.65 7.57
C THR A 406 0.56 23.78 8.34
N GLY A 407 0.24 23.59 9.63
CA GLY A 407 -0.34 24.60 10.50
C GLY A 407 -1.85 24.80 10.35
N ILE A 408 -2.58 23.86 9.77
CA ILE A 408 -4.05 23.88 9.72
C ILE A 408 -4.65 23.60 11.09
N CYS A 409 -4.14 22.61 11.81
CA CYS A 409 -4.48 22.38 13.21
C CYS A 409 -3.22 22.45 14.09
N PHE A 410 -3.42 22.63 15.39
CA PHE A 410 -2.33 22.61 16.39
C PHE A 410 -1.99 21.17 16.79
N THR A 411 -1.73 20.92 18.08
CA THR A 411 -1.37 19.60 18.62
C THR A 411 -2.47 18.56 18.42
N GLU A 412 -3.72 18.95 18.62
CA GLU A 412 -4.87 18.06 18.47
C GLU A 412 -5.88 18.68 17.49
N MET A 413 -6.48 17.82 16.66
CA MET A 413 -7.57 18.22 15.76
C MET A 413 -8.85 18.45 16.56
N GLY A 414 -9.66 19.41 16.14
CA GLY A 414 -10.96 19.71 16.74
C GLY A 414 -10.91 20.72 17.89
N MET A 415 -9.74 21.14 18.35
CA MET A 415 -9.61 22.08 19.46
C MET A 415 -10.23 23.45 19.18
N ASN A 416 -10.15 23.93 17.95
CA ASN A 416 -10.69 25.23 17.54
C ASN A 416 -12.13 25.17 17.03
N LEU A 417 -12.72 23.99 16.83
CA LEU A 417 -14.10 23.87 16.33
C LEU A 417 -15.12 24.58 17.24
N PRO A 418 -15.05 24.48 18.60
CA PRO A 418 -15.95 25.24 19.49
C PRO A 418 -15.79 26.76 19.31
N GLN A 419 -14.56 27.26 19.19
CA GLN A 419 -14.29 28.69 18.98
C GLN A 419 -14.81 29.17 17.62
N ILE A 420 -14.70 28.34 16.56
CA ILE A 420 -15.31 28.62 15.25
C ILE A 420 -16.83 28.72 15.37
N ALA A 421 -17.47 27.75 16.05
CA ALA A 421 -18.92 27.74 16.28
C ALA A 421 -19.40 28.98 17.05
N ASP A 422 -18.67 29.37 18.10
CA ASP A 422 -18.98 30.58 18.88
C ASP A 422 -18.77 31.86 18.07
N GLY A 423 -17.70 31.91 17.26
CA GLY A 423 -17.46 33.03 16.34
C GLY A 423 -18.58 33.22 15.30
N ILE A 424 -19.13 32.11 14.79
CA ILE A 424 -20.31 32.15 13.89
C ILE A 424 -21.55 32.62 14.67
N ARG A 425 -21.75 32.11 15.90
CA ARG A 425 -22.90 32.43 16.74
C ARG A 425 -22.96 33.93 17.08
N ASN A 426 -21.85 34.55 17.39
CA ASN A 426 -21.74 35.95 17.76
C ASN A 426 -21.49 36.91 16.58
N GLY A 427 -21.36 36.38 15.36
CA GLY A 427 -21.18 37.16 14.13
C GLY A 427 -19.76 37.67 13.88
N SER A 428 -18.76 37.30 14.69
CA SER A 428 -17.35 37.65 14.43
C SER A 428 -16.79 36.84 13.24
N ILE A 429 -17.22 35.60 13.03
CA ILE A 429 -16.91 34.81 11.84
C ILE A 429 -18.09 34.92 10.87
N LYS A 430 -17.84 35.47 9.70
CA LYS A 430 -18.80 35.72 8.64
C LYS A 430 -18.65 34.81 7.44
N THR A 431 -17.43 34.31 7.20
CA THR A 431 -17.09 33.42 6.12
C THR A 431 -16.50 32.13 6.66
N LEU A 432 -17.07 30.99 6.23
CA LEU A 432 -16.54 29.65 6.52
C LEU A 432 -16.13 28.96 5.21
N ILE A 433 -14.90 28.44 5.20
CA ILE A 433 -14.34 27.64 4.11
C ILE A 433 -14.20 26.20 4.63
N VAL A 434 -14.82 25.24 3.95
CA VAL A 434 -14.81 23.81 4.33
C VAL A 434 -14.28 22.97 3.19
N PHE A 435 -13.31 22.10 3.50
CA PHE A 435 -12.72 21.16 2.55
C PHE A 435 -12.86 19.72 3.02
N GLY A 436 -13.65 18.92 2.29
CA GLY A 436 -13.78 17.48 2.47
C GLY A 436 -14.41 17.04 3.80
N GLU A 437 -15.31 17.89 4.39
CA GLU A 437 -15.92 17.67 5.68
C GLU A 437 -17.41 18.00 5.74
N ASP A 438 -18.15 17.23 6.52
CA ASP A 438 -19.51 17.60 6.94
C ASP A 438 -19.45 18.17 8.37
N VAL A 439 -19.22 19.47 8.48
CA VAL A 439 -19.09 20.17 9.77
C VAL A 439 -20.35 20.12 10.63
N THR A 440 -21.51 19.82 10.01
CA THR A 440 -22.80 19.75 10.74
C THR A 440 -22.84 18.64 11.77
N LYS A 441 -22.00 17.63 11.65
CA LYS A 441 -21.85 16.52 12.59
C LYS A 441 -20.82 16.78 13.69
N HIS A 442 -20.17 17.96 13.66
CA HIS A 442 -19.02 18.27 14.49
C HIS A 442 -19.14 19.64 15.19
N GLY A 443 -20.36 19.96 15.67
CA GLY A 443 -20.62 21.12 16.49
C GLY A 443 -20.96 22.42 15.73
N ILE A 444 -20.88 22.44 14.39
CA ILE A 444 -21.28 23.57 13.56
C ILE A 444 -22.56 23.21 12.81
N GLY A 445 -23.68 23.23 13.49
CA GLY A 445 -24.98 22.79 12.97
C GLY A 445 -25.52 23.65 11.82
N VAL A 446 -26.61 23.16 11.21
CA VAL A 446 -27.30 23.81 10.09
C VAL A 446 -27.76 25.23 10.47
N ASP A 447 -28.18 25.44 11.71
CA ASP A 447 -28.58 26.73 12.27
C ASP A 447 -27.45 27.76 12.31
N LEU A 448 -26.23 27.31 12.60
CA LEU A 448 -25.03 28.15 12.56
C LEU A 448 -24.60 28.44 11.12
N LEU A 449 -24.62 27.42 10.22
CA LEU A 449 -24.28 27.61 8.81
C LEU A 449 -25.20 28.65 8.14
N GLY A 450 -26.47 28.70 8.54
CA GLY A 450 -27.45 29.69 8.03
C GLY A 450 -27.18 31.14 8.47
N LYS A 451 -26.29 31.38 9.46
CA LYS A 451 -25.92 32.73 9.91
C LYS A 451 -24.72 33.31 9.13
N LEU A 452 -24.03 32.50 8.34
CA LEU A 452 -22.87 32.93 7.60
C LEU A 452 -23.24 33.81 6.42
N GLU A 453 -22.51 34.88 6.19
CA GLU A 453 -22.59 35.70 4.97
C GLU A 453 -22.09 34.92 3.77
N THR A 454 -21.06 34.08 3.96
CA THR A 454 -20.49 33.24 2.91
C THR A 454 -20.09 31.86 3.45
N LEU A 455 -20.58 30.81 2.81
CA LEU A 455 -20.17 29.42 3.02
C LEU A 455 -19.61 28.85 1.72
N ILE A 456 -18.34 28.47 1.74
CA ILE A 456 -17.62 27.87 0.61
C ILE A 456 -17.30 26.42 0.99
N VAL A 457 -17.79 25.48 0.21
CA VAL A 457 -17.57 24.04 0.48
C VAL A 457 -16.95 23.38 -0.74
N SER A 458 -15.81 22.75 -0.54
CA SER A 458 -15.26 21.79 -1.49
C SER A 458 -15.45 20.39 -0.93
N ASP A 459 -16.04 19.51 -1.69
CA ASP A 459 -16.23 18.11 -1.33
C ASP A 459 -16.38 17.23 -2.59
N ILE A 460 -16.35 15.92 -2.36
CA ILE A 460 -16.50 14.90 -3.41
C ILE A 460 -17.96 14.43 -3.49
N LEU A 461 -18.60 14.31 -2.34
CA LEU A 461 -19.97 13.82 -2.20
C LEU A 461 -20.88 14.88 -1.57
N PRO A 462 -22.18 14.88 -1.92
CA PRO A 462 -23.11 15.80 -1.30
C PRO A 462 -23.29 15.47 0.19
N ASN A 463 -23.34 16.52 1.00
CA ASN A 463 -23.59 16.44 2.43
C ASN A 463 -24.48 17.59 2.90
N ALA A 464 -24.72 17.72 4.21
CA ALA A 464 -25.59 18.80 4.72
C ALA A 464 -24.98 20.19 4.51
N ALA A 465 -23.66 20.33 4.64
CA ALA A 465 -22.96 21.61 4.41
C ALA A 465 -23.02 22.00 2.94
N THR A 466 -22.83 21.08 1.98
CA THR A 466 -22.90 21.39 0.54
C THR A 466 -24.29 21.88 0.08
N LYS A 467 -25.35 21.42 0.74
CA LYS A 467 -26.73 21.88 0.43
C LYS A 467 -26.99 23.33 0.82
N LEU A 468 -26.27 23.83 1.82
CA LEU A 468 -26.41 25.20 2.33
C LEU A 468 -25.33 26.13 1.76
N ALA A 469 -24.33 25.59 1.08
CA ALA A 469 -23.18 26.32 0.60
C ALA A 469 -23.55 27.38 -0.46
N HIS A 470 -23.01 28.57 -0.29
CA HIS A 470 -23.06 29.62 -1.31
C HIS A 470 -22.21 29.26 -2.53
N TYR A 471 -21.07 28.58 -2.28
CA TYR A 471 -20.20 28.06 -3.34
C TYR A 471 -19.92 26.60 -3.09
N VAL A 472 -20.17 25.76 -4.09
CA VAL A 472 -19.83 24.33 -4.09
C VAL A 472 -18.77 24.08 -5.15
N LEU A 473 -17.62 23.58 -4.70
CA LEU A 473 -16.44 23.32 -5.53
C LEU A 473 -16.22 21.80 -5.57
N PRO A 474 -16.47 21.12 -6.70
CA PRO A 474 -16.32 19.68 -6.79
C PRO A 474 -14.84 19.29 -6.72
N GLY A 475 -14.46 18.54 -5.69
CA GLY A 475 -13.11 18.04 -5.44
C GLY A 475 -12.86 16.66 -6.00
N CYS A 476 -11.62 16.17 -5.85
CA CYS A 476 -11.12 14.91 -6.37
C CYS A 476 -10.82 13.89 -5.27
N ALA A 477 -11.12 12.61 -5.55
CA ALA A 477 -10.61 11.50 -4.78
C ALA A 477 -9.07 11.37 -4.94
N HIS A 478 -8.41 10.72 -3.99
CA HIS A 478 -6.96 10.48 -4.09
C HIS A 478 -6.55 9.70 -5.35
N ALA A 479 -7.43 8.85 -5.90
CA ALA A 479 -7.20 8.16 -7.16
C ALA A 479 -7.27 9.08 -8.40
N GLU A 480 -7.85 10.27 -8.28
CA GLU A 480 -8.09 11.24 -9.36
C GLU A 480 -7.10 12.40 -9.36
N LYS A 481 -6.20 12.45 -8.40
CA LYS A 481 -5.19 13.51 -8.26
C LYS A 481 -3.83 12.95 -7.85
N ARG A 482 -2.84 13.81 -7.83
CA ARG A 482 -1.49 13.56 -7.33
C ARG A 482 -1.27 14.38 -6.08
N GLY A 483 -0.43 13.90 -5.17
CA GLY A 483 -0.08 14.63 -3.95
C GLY A 483 0.70 13.78 -2.97
N THR A 484 0.85 14.31 -1.76
CA THR A 484 1.56 13.61 -0.67
C THR A 484 0.71 13.55 0.60
N PHE A 485 0.93 12.48 1.38
CA PHE A 485 0.42 12.34 2.75
C PHE A 485 1.57 12.11 3.72
N THR A 486 1.41 12.57 4.94
CA THR A 486 2.32 12.28 6.07
C THR A 486 1.61 11.37 7.06
N ASN A 487 2.02 10.12 7.11
CA ASN A 487 1.35 9.09 7.91
C ASN A 487 1.61 9.26 9.44
N VAL A 488 1.01 8.39 10.25
CA VAL A 488 1.12 8.42 11.72
C VAL A 488 2.56 8.34 12.24
N LYS A 489 3.49 7.74 11.48
CA LYS A 489 4.92 7.63 11.82
C LYS A 489 5.78 8.75 11.23
N GLY A 490 5.17 9.82 10.73
CA GLY A 490 5.89 10.92 10.09
C GLY A 490 6.43 10.60 8.69
N ARG A 491 5.93 9.54 8.03
CA ARG A 491 6.42 9.18 6.70
C ARG A 491 5.66 9.94 5.62
N VAL A 492 6.38 10.78 4.88
CA VAL A 492 5.87 11.52 3.72
C VAL A 492 5.88 10.59 2.52
N GLN A 493 4.72 10.34 1.95
CA GLN A 493 4.52 9.39 0.85
C GLN A 493 3.75 10.05 -0.29
N LYS A 494 4.24 9.89 -1.51
CA LYS A 494 3.55 10.39 -2.71
C LYS A 494 2.65 9.33 -3.34
N PHE A 495 1.59 9.78 -3.97
CA PHE A 495 0.68 8.97 -4.76
C PHE A 495 0.38 9.61 -6.11
N MET A 496 -0.03 8.77 -7.06
CA MET A 496 -0.21 9.15 -8.45
C MET A 496 -1.68 9.01 -8.87
N LYS A 497 -2.07 9.78 -9.88
CA LYS A 497 -3.41 9.77 -10.49
C LYS A 497 -3.63 8.47 -11.27
N ALA A 498 -4.68 7.75 -10.95
CA ALA A 498 -5.08 6.50 -11.59
C ALA A 498 -6.18 6.69 -12.63
N VAL A 499 -7.16 7.56 -12.35
CA VAL A 499 -8.35 7.82 -13.16
C VAL A 499 -8.61 9.33 -13.28
N GLU A 500 -9.39 9.76 -14.28
CA GLU A 500 -9.82 11.14 -14.41
C GLU A 500 -10.98 11.45 -13.43
N ALA A 501 -11.08 12.71 -13.04
CA ALA A 501 -12.18 13.19 -12.21
C ALA A 501 -13.45 13.38 -13.07
N PRO A 502 -14.66 13.12 -12.51
CA PRO A 502 -15.90 13.25 -13.28
C PRO A 502 -16.37 14.71 -13.41
N GLY A 503 -16.91 15.05 -14.57
CA GLY A 503 -17.51 16.37 -14.84
C GLY A 503 -16.51 17.53 -14.73
N ASP A 504 -16.90 18.59 -14.01
CA ASP A 504 -16.07 19.75 -13.75
C ASP A 504 -15.17 19.58 -12.49
N ALA A 505 -15.17 18.38 -11.83
CA ALA A 505 -14.34 18.15 -10.64
C ALA A 505 -12.85 18.32 -10.97
N ARG A 506 -12.13 19.00 -10.07
CA ARG A 506 -10.75 19.41 -10.28
C ARG A 506 -9.91 19.13 -9.02
N PRO A 507 -8.65 18.69 -9.14
CA PRO A 507 -7.75 18.54 -7.98
C PRO A 507 -7.72 19.81 -7.14
N GLU A 508 -7.91 19.68 -5.85
CA GLU A 508 -8.06 20.83 -4.95
C GLU A 508 -6.80 21.70 -4.95
N TRP A 509 -5.61 21.13 -5.06
CA TRP A 509 -4.37 21.90 -5.12
C TRP A 509 -4.33 22.87 -6.32
N GLU A 510 -4.97 22.53 -7.46
CA GLU A 510 -4.98 23.39 -8.66
C GLU A 510 -5.80 24.65 -8.43
N PHE A 511 -7.07 24.50 -8.03
CA PHE A 511 -7.91 25.66 -7.82
C PHE A 511 -7.59 26.43 -6.54
N LEU A 512 -7.02 25.74 -5.51
CA LEU A 512 -6.48 26.43 -4.34
C LEU A 512 -5.27 27.28 -4.70
N HIS A 513 -4.39 26.79 -5.57
CA HIS A 513 -3.28 27.57 -6.10
C HIS A 513 -3.78 28.85 -6.78
N ASP A 514 -4.78 28.73 -7.67
CA ASP A 514 -5.40 29.87 -8.35
C ASP A 514 -6.04 30.85 -7.36
N LEU A 515 -6.71 30.33 -6.32
CA LEU A 515 -7.35 31.16 -5.29
C LEU A 515 -6.30 31.87 -4.40
N VAL A 516 -5.25 31.17 -3.99
CA VAL A 516 -4.13 31.77 -3.22
C VAL A 516 -3.47 32.89 -4.04
N HIS A 517 -3.17 32.61 -5.31
CA HIS A 517 -2.63 33.62 -6.22
C HIS A 517 -3.54 34.85 -6.30
N ASN A 518 -4.84 34.64 -6.52
CA ASN A 518 -5.82 35.71 -6.59
C ASN A 518 -5.83 36.55 -5.29
N VAL A 519 -5.88 35.91 -4.11
CA VAL A 519 -6.01 36.62 -2.82
C VAL A 519 -4.71 37.28 -2.37
N THR A 520 -3.56 36.66 -2.63
CA THR A 520 -2.25 37.09 -2.09
C THR A 520 -1.38 37.84 -3.10
N GLY A 521 -1.68 37.71 -4.42
CA GLY A 521 -0.83 38.20 -5.50
C GLY A 521 0.44 37.36 -5.73
N ARG A 522 0.57 36.20 -5.08
CA ARG A 522 1.75 35.34 -5.16
C ARG A 522 1.71 34.48 -6.43
N ASN A 523 2.69 34.62 -7.30
CA ASN A 523 2.91 33.73 -8.41
C ASN A 523 3.51 32.43 -7.90
N GLY A 524 3.01 31.28 -8.35
CA GLY A 524 3.45 29.97 -7.92
C GLY A 524 3.72 29.01 -9.07
N PHE A 525 4.07 27.79 -8.76
CA PHE A 525 4.36 26.73 -9.72
C PHE A 525 3.10 26.07 -10.25
N VAL A 526 3.12 25.71 -11.54
CA VAL A 526 1.98 25.11 -12.25
C VAL A 526 1.94 23.59 -12.11
N THR A 527 2.94 22.96 -11.47
CA THR A 527 3.03 21.51 -11.31
C THR A 527 3.04 21.11 -9.84
N ILE A 528 2.52 19.92 -9.54
CA ILE A 528 2.51 19.38 -8.17
C ILE A 528 3.92 19.21 -7.61
N GLU A 529 4.90 18.85 -8.45
CA GLU A 529 6.31 18.75 -8.08
C GLU A 529 6.88 20.09 -7.63
N GLY A 530 6.59 21.15 -8.40
CA GLY A 530 7.01 22.52 -8.07
C GLY A 530 6.35 22.99 -6.78
N LEU A 531 5.05 22.72 -6.62
CA LEU A 531 4.29 23.06 -5.43
C LEU A 531 4.83 22.35 -4.17
N PHE A 532 5.10 21.04 -4.26
CA PHE A 532 5.73 20.30 -3.15
C PHE A 532 7.09 20.89 -2.78
N ASN A 533 7.94 21.15 -3.77
CA ASN A 533 9.28 21.68 -3.52
C ASN A 533 9.24 23.10 -2.92
N GLU A 534 8.20 23.88 -3.23
CA GLU A 534 7.98 25.18 -2.58
C GLU A 534 7.48 25.02 -1.14
N MET A 535 6.50 24.16 -0.91
CA MET A 535 5.99 23.81 0.41
C MET A 535 7.11 23.30 1.32
N ALA A 536 8.01 22.47 0.78
CA ALA A 536 9.11 21.89 1.54
C ALA A 536 10.09 22.97 2.10
N LYS A 537 10.21 24.12 1.44
CA LYS A 537 11.02 25.26 1.97
C LYS A 537 10.35 25.96 3.14
N ASP A 538 9.03 25.94 3.16
CA ASP A 538 8.24 26.67 4.18
C ASP A 538 7.90 25.81 5.41
N VAL A 539 7.83 24.49 5.24
CA VAL A 539 7.49 23.54 6.32
C VAL A 539 8.79 22.95 6.89
N PRO A 540 9.21 23.30 8.10
CA PRO A 540 10.53 22.91 8.63
C PRO A 540 10.81 21.41 8.58
N ALA A 541 9.80 20.59 8.87
CA ALA A 541 9.94 19.13 8.82
C ALA A 541 10.21 18.58 7.40
N PHE A 542 9.89 19.34 6.35
CA PHE A 542 10.07 18.93 4.96
C PHE A 542 11.30 19.55 4.28
N ASN A 543 12.03 20.39 4.97
CA ASN A 543 13.08 21.28 4.39
C ASN A 543 14.17 20.54 3.57
N SER A 544 14.46 19.28 3.90
CA SER A 544 15.42 18.44 3.16
C SER A 544 14.81 17.64 2.01
N LEU A 545 13.49 17.74 1.79
CA LEU A 545 12.76 16.91 0.85
C LEU A 545 12.57 17.62 -0.49
N THR A 546 12.55 16.82 -1.53
CA THR A 546 12.06 17.18 -2.86
C THR A 546 11.07 16.11 -3.32
N TRP A 547 10.20 16.43 -4.27
CA TRP A 547 9.30 15.43 -4.86
C TRP A 547 10.05 14.19 -5.38
N ALA A 548 11.24 14.41 -5.95
CA ALA A 548 12.07 13.32 -6.48
C ALA A 548 12.64 12.45 -5.35
N SER A 549 13.13 13.06 -4.25
CA SER A 549 13.74 12.35 -3.13
C SER A 549 12.78 11.43 -2.37
N LEU A 550 11.46 11.68 -2.45
CA LEU A 550 10.45 10.81 -1.83
C LEU A 550 10.49 9.37 -2.36
N GLY A 551 10.94 9.17 -3.61
CA GLY A 551 10.97 7.83 -4.22
C GLY A 551 9.59 7.14 -4.18
N ASP A 552 9.59 5.81 -4.20
CA ASP A 552 8.37 4.99 -4.11
C ASP A 552 8.01 4.61 -2.67
N ALA A 553 8.99 4.60 -1.78
CA ALA A 553 8.81 4.18 -0.39
C ALA A 553 8.50 5.35 0.56
N GLY A 554 8.64 6.59 0.11
CA GLY A 554 8.54 7.78 0.95
C GLY A 554 9.75 8.00 1.85
N VAL A 555 9.75 9.11 2.60
CA VAL A 555 10.82 9.52 3.52
C VAL A 555 10.20 9.86 4.87
N THR A 556 10.80 9.37 5.95
CA THR A 556 10.35 9.69 7.31
C THR A 556 10.96 11.01 7.77
N VAL A 557 10.13 11.89 8.30
CA VAL A 557 10.50 13.17 8.89
C VAL A 557 10.23 13.17 10.39
N GLN A 558 10.85 14.07 11.10
CA GLN A 558 10.58 14.31 12.51
C GLN A 558 9.25 15.07 12.67
N ILE A 559 8.34 14.60 13.54
CA ILE A 559 7.01 15.16 13.80
C ILE A 559 6.89 15.67 15.23
#